data_1f18110b9ca099d82b475f06a58eda73
#
_entry.id   1f18110b9ca099d82b475f06a58eda73
#
_cell.length_a   1.000
_cell.length_b   1.000
_cell.length_c   1.000
_cell.angle_alpha   90.00
_cell.angle_beta   90.00
_cell.angle_gamma   90.00
#
_symmetry.space_group_name_H-M   'P 1'
#
loop_
_entity.id
_entity.type
_entity.pdbx_description
1 polymer ?
#
loop_
_entity_poly.entity_id
_entity_poly.type
_entity_poly.pdbx_seq_one_letter_code
_entity_poly.pdbx_strand_id
1 'polypeptide(L)'
;IPTMKDRAMQALYLLALEPVAETTADGRSFGFRPERSTADAIGLCFTQLALKRSPKWILEGDIKGCFDNISHDWLMGHIPTDREILSKWLKAGYMED
;
A
#
# COMPACT_ATOMS: atom_id res chain seq x y z
N ILE A 1 13.27 7.07 -14.34
CA ILE A 1 12.46 8.07 -13.57
C ILE A 1 11.27 8.44 -14.44
N PRO A 2 10.02 8.38 -13.94
CA PRO A 2 8.83 8.75 -14.69
C PRO A 2 8.89 10.23 -15.14
N THR A 3 8.35 10.52 -16.33
CA THR A 3 8.23 11.90 -16.80
C THR A 3 7.25 12.69 -15.93
N MET A 4 7.28 14.03 -16.01
CA MET A 4 6.31 14.87 -15.29
C MET A 4 4.86 14.58 -15.70
N LYS A 5 4.64 14.21 -16.97
CA LYS A 5 3.32 13.80 -17.48
C LYS A 5 2.86 12.48 -16.82
N ASP A 6 3.74 11.51 -16.71
CA ASP A 6 3.43 10.23 -16.06
C ASP A 6 3.12 10.43 -14.57
N ARG A 7 3.90 11.27 -13.89
CA ARG A 7 3.66 11.60 -12.48
C ARG A 7 2.32 12.28 -12.25
N ALA A 8 1.95 13.22 -13.12
CA ALA A 8 0.66 13.89 -13.06
C ALA A 8 -0.50 12.91 -13.30
N MET A 9 -0.33 11.99 -14.27
CA MET A 9 -1.30 10.94 -14.53
C MET A 9 -1.45 9.99 -13.34
N GLN A 10 -0.35 9.53 -12.76
CA GLN A 10 -0.38 8.70 -11.56
C GLN A 10 -1.08 9.39 -10.39
N ALA A 11 -0.82 10.69 -10.18
CA ALA A 11 -1.49 11.46 -9.14
C ALA A 11 -3.01 11.56 -9.36
N LEU A 12 -3.45 11.69 -10.61
CA LEU A 12 -4.88 11.71 -10.95
C LEU A 12 -5.55 10.36 -10.62
N TYR A 13 -4.90 9.26 -10.97
CA TYR A 13 -5.41 7.92 -10.63
C TYR A 13 -5.38 7.64 -9.12
N LEU A 14 -4.37 8.17 -8.41
CA LEU A 14 -4.31 8.10 -6.95
C LEU A 14 -5.54 8.74 -6.31
N LEU A 15 -5.92 9.95 -6.74
CA LEU A 15 -7.12 10.64 -6.23
C LEU A 15 -8.41 9.83 -6.41
N ALA A 16 -8.50 9.02 -7.46
CA ALA A 16 -9.66 8.16 -7.71
C ALA A 16 -9.60 6.86 -6.89
N LEU A 17 -8.42 6.29 -6.67
CA LEU A 17 -8.24 5.01 -5.99
C LEU A 17 -8.19 5.14 -4.46
N GLU A 18 -7.70 6.26 -3.95
CA GLU A 18 -7.49 6.49 -2.53
C GLU A 18 -8.78 6.32 -1.70
N PRO A 19 -9.94 6.89 -2.08
CA PRO A 19 -11.19 6.68 -1.34
C PRO A 19 -11.61 5.20 -1.31
N VAL A 20 -11.40 4.46 -2.40
CA VAL A 20 -11.71 3.04 -2.47
C VAL A 20 -10.77 2.25 -1.56
N ALA A 21 -9.48 2.53 -1.63
CA ALA A 21 -8.47 1.88 -0.78
C ALA A 21 -8.74 2.14 0.71
N GLU A 22 -9.04 3.38 1.09
CA GLU A 22 -9.31 3.75 2.48
C GLU A 22 -10.59 3.11 3.05
N THR A 23 -11.61 2.89 2.23
CA THR A 23 -12.85 2.25 2.68
C THR A 23 -12.72 0.74 2.81
N THR A 24 -11.80 0.11 2.08
CA THR A 24 -11.63 -1.36 2.07
C THR A 24 -10.45 -1.84 2.89
N ALA A 25 -9.49 -0.96 3.19
CA ALA A 25 -8.28 -1.32 3.92
C ALA A 25 -8.53 -1.59 5.40
N ASP A 26 -7.69 -2.44 6.00
CA ASP A 26 -7.72 -2.71 7.43
C ASP A 26 -7.46 -1.41 8.23
N GLY A 27 -8.35 -1.12 9.16
CA GLY A 27 -8.23 0.05 10.05
C GLY A 27 -6.99 0.06 10.94
N ARG A 28 -6.31 -1.07 11.08
CA ARG A 28 -5.06 -1.22 11.85
C ARG A 28 -3.80 -1.16 10.99
N SER A 29 -3.92 -0.88 9.70
CA SER A 29 -2.81 -0.62 8.81
C SER A 29 -2.48 0.87 8.82
N PHE A 30 -1.21 1.24 9.00
CA PHE A 30 -0.77 2.63 9.16
C PHE A 30 0.19 3.08 8.07
N GLY A 31 1.04 2.18 7.56
CA GLY A 31 2.07 2.52 6.58
C GLY A 31 1.49 3.05 5.26
N PHE A 32 2.04 4.16 4.77
CA PHE A 32 1.70 4.79 3.48
C PHE A 32 0.22 5.17 3.32
N ARG A 33 -0.50 5.37 4.40
CA ARG A 33 -1.90 5.77 4.38
C ARG A 33 -2.08 7.24 4.75
N PRO A 34 -3.03 7.96 4.10
CA PRO A 34 -3.30 9.35 4.41
C PRO A 34 -3.73 9.51 5.87
N GLU A 35 -3.34 10.62 6.48
CA GLU A 35 -3.68 11.00 7.85
C GLU A 35 -3.32 9.96 8.93
N ARG A 36 -2.41 9.02 8.62
CA ARG A 36 -1.87 8.03 9.55
C ARG A 36 -0.41 8.33 9.86
N SER A 37 -0.05 8.22 11.12
CA SER A 37 1.31 8.49 11.59
C SER A 37 1.91 7.29 12.34
N THR A 38 3.23 7.34 12.54
CA THR A 38 3.92 6.38 13.40
C THR A 38 3.44 6.48 14.85
N ALA A 39 3.03 7.68 15.30
CA ALA A 39 2.48 7.87 16.65
C ALA A 39 1.17 7.10 16.84
N ASP A 40 0.31 7.06 15.82
CA ASP A 40 -0.94 6.30 15.86
C ASP A 40 -0.67 4.79 15.94
N ALA A 41 0.30 4.30 15.17
CA ALA A 41 0.72 2.90 15.20
C ALA A 41 1.27 2.53 16.59
N ILE A 42 2.13 3.36 17.16
CA ILE A 42 2.69 3.17 18.51
C ILE A 42 1.57 3.21 19.56
N GLY A 43 0.64 4.16 19.45
CA GLY A 43 -0.52 4.26 20.34
C GLY A 43 -1.38 3.00 20.32
N LEU A 44 -1.62 2.44 19.13
CA LEU A 44 -2.34 1.17 19.00
C LEU A 44 -1.56 0.01 19.62
N CYS A 45 -0.26 -0.10 19.36
CA CYS A 45 0.59 -1.11 19.99
C CYS A 45 0.55 -1.01 21.51
N PHE A 46 0.65 0.20 22.05
CA PHE A 46 0.57 0.42 23.50
C PHE A 46 -0.78 -0.05 24.06
N THR A 47 -1.89 0.35 23.46
CA THR A 47 -3.23 -0.06 23.95
C THR A 47 -3.45 -1.58 23.89
N GLN A 48 -2.88 -2.24 22.90
CA GLN A 48 -3.01 -3.69 22.74
C GLN A 48 -2.09 -4.50 23.65
N LEU A 49 -0.91 -3.99 23.97
CA LEU A 49 0.15 -4.76 24.64
C LEU A 49 0.38 -4.36 26.11
N ALA A 50 -0.04 -3.18 26.56
CA ALA A 50 0.27 -2.66 27.90
C ALA A 50 -0.57 -3.25 29.04
N LEU A 51 -1.66 -3.95 28.75
CA LEU A 51 -2.55 -4.48 29.78
C LEU A 51 -2.08 -5.83 30.30
N LYS A 52 -2.37 -6.13 31.57
CA LYS A 52 -2.06 -7.45 32.19
C LYS A 52 -2.67 -8.64 31.45
N ARG A 53 -3.77 -8.43 30.69
CA ARG A 53 -4.46 -9.45 29.88
C ARG A 53 -4.03 -9.43 28.42
N SER A 54 -3.07 -8.59 28.04
CA SER A 54 -2.56 -8.52 26.68
C SER A 54 -1.89 -9.81 26.24
N PRO A 55 -1.82 -10.06 24.93
CA PRO A 55 -1.09 -11.19 24.37
C PRO A 55 0.35 -11.22 24.87
N LYS A 56 0.84 -12.39 25.26
CA LYS A 56 2.24 -12.60 25.72
C LYS A 56 3.20 -12.89 24.58
N TRP A 57 2.67 -13.23 23.42
CA TRP A 57 3.44 -13.58 22.23
C TRP A 57 3.16 -12.56 21.14
N ILE A 58 4.22 -12.10 20.52
CA ILE A 58 4.18 -11.15 19.40
C ILE A 58 4.84 -11.87 18.22
N LEU A 59 4.13 -11.96 17.10
CA LEU A 59 4.71 -12.36 15.82
C LEU A 59 5.13 -11.11 15.06
N GLU A 60 6.41 -10.99 14.78
CA GLU A 60 6.93 -10.00 13.85
C GLU A 60 7.18 -10.69 12.50
N GLY A 61 6.66 -10.13 11.42
CA GLY A 61 6.79 -10.65 10.08
C GLY A 61 7.00 -9.55 9.07
N ASP A 62 7.86 -9.81 8.09
CA ASP A 62 8.10 -8.92 6.96
C ASP A 62 8.10 -9.71 5.65
N ILE A 63 7.68 -9.06 4.56
CA ILE A 63 7.62 -9.70 3.24
C ILE A 63 8.87 -9.31 2.46
N LYS A 64 9.79 -10.26 2.31
CA LYS A 64 11.02 -10.06 1.52
C LYS A 64 10.69 -9.82 0.05
N GLY A 65 11.17 -8.69 -0.49
CA GLY A 65 10.98 -8.37 -1.90
C GLY A 65 9.52 -8.24 -2.29
N CYS A 66 8.70 -7.59 -1.46
CA CYS A 66 7.24 -7.49 -1.64
C CYS A 66 6.87 -7.02 -3.04
N PHE A 67 7.41 -5.88 -3.48
CA PHE A 67 7.04 -5.28 -4.76
C PHE A 67 7.49 -6.11 -5.96
N ASP A 68 8.64 -6.77 -5.88
CA ASP A 68 9.18 -7.60 -6.96
C ASP A 68 8.41 -8.90 -7.16
N ASN A 69 7.64 -9.32 -6.15
CA ASN A 69 6.91 -10.58 -6.14
C ASN A 69 5.39 -10.42 -6.25
N ILE A 70 4.88 -9.21 -6.46
CA ILE A 70 3.44 -9.01 -6.67
C ILE A 70 3.03 -9.55 -8.05
N SER A 71 2.01 -10.40 -8.09
CA SER A 71 1.46 -10.90 -9.36
C SER A 71 0.79 -9.79 -10.15
N HIS A 72 1.29 -9.51 -11.34
CA HIS A 72 0.67 -8.53 -12.25
C HIS A 72 -0.75 -8.97 -12.66
N ASP A 73 -0.98 -10.27 -12.87
CA ASP A 73 -2.30 -10.78 -13.21
C ASP A 73 -3.31 -10.56 -12.08
N TRP A 74 -2.85 -10.72 -10.84
CA TRP A 74 -3.68 -10.42 -9.68
C TRP A 74 -4.05 -8.94 -9.63
N LEU A 75 -3.09 -8.03 -9.83
CA LEU A 75 -3.33 -6.59 -9.86
C LEU A 75 -4.33 -6.22 -10.96
N MET A 76 -4.16 -6.78 -12.16
CA MET A 76 -5.06 -6.56 -13.30
C MET A 76 -6.50 -7.01 -13.03
N GLY A 77 -6.69 -8.01 -12.16
CA GLY A 77 -8.01 -8.52 -11.80
C GLY A 77 -8.69 -7.80 -10.63
N HIS A 78 -7.92 -7.18 -9.75
CA HIS A 78 -8.43 -6.69 -8.45
C HIS A 78 -8.38 -5.17 -8.28
N ILE A 79 -7.52 -4.46 -9.00
CA ILE A 79 -7.45 -3.00 -8.89
C ILE A 79 -8.56 -2.37 -9.75
N PRO A 80 -9.48 -1.59 -9.16
CA PRO A 80 -10.60 -0.96 -9.87
C PRO A 80 -10.14 0.29 -10.63
N THR A 81 -9.35 0.09 -11.69
CA THR A 81 -8.80 1.16 -12.52
C THR A 81 -8.84 0.77 -13.99
N ASP A 82 -8.48 1.70 -14.88
CA ASP A 82 -8.34 1.44 -16.30
C ASP A 82 -7.27 0.36 -16.53
N ARG A 83 -7.69 -0.79 -17.09
CA ARG A 83 -6.82 -1.96 -17.29
C ARG A 83 -5.73 -1.70 -18.34
N GLU A 84 -6.00 -0.87 -19.34
CA GLU A 84 -5.01 -0.55 -20.37
C GLU A 84 -3.87 0.27 -19.78
N ILE A 85 -4.21 1.29 -18.98
CA ILE A 85 -3.25 2.14 -18.28
C ILE A 85 -2.45 1.33 -17.27
N LEU A 86 -3.13 0.54 -16.44
CA LEU A 86 -2.46 -0.32 -15.46
C LEU A 86 -1.49 -1.30 -16.14
N SER A 87 -1.90 -1.95 -17.22
CA SER A 87 -1.03 -2.85 -17.99
C SER A 87 0.21 -2.15 -18.55
N LYS A 88 0.06 -0.92 -19.05
CA LYS A 88 1.19 -0.11 -19.52
C LYS A 88 2.17 0.22 -18.41
N TRP A 89 1.67 0.60 -17.24
CA TRP A 89 2.54 0.88 -16.08
C TRP A 89 3.28 -0.36 -15.59
N LEU A 90 2.60 -1.49 -15.45
CA LEU A 90 3.23 -2.74 -15.02
C LEU A 90 4.28 -3.28 -16.00
N LYS A 91 4.13 -2.97 -17.30
CA LYS A 91 5.06 -3.38 -18.36
C LYS A 91 6.16 -2.37 -18.66
N ALA A 92 6.09 -1.17 -18.09
CA ALA A 92 7.04 -0.10 -18.40
C ALA A 92 8.49 -0.47 -18.06
N GLY A 93 8.70 -1.28 -17.02
CA GLY A 93 10.04 -1.66 -16.57
C GLY A 93 10.85 -0.48 -16.06
N TYR A 94 12.14 -0.69 -15.88
CA TYR A 94 13.12 0.34 -15.53
C TYR A 94 14.45 0.05 -16.24
N MET A 95 15.25 1.09 -16.45
CA MET A 95 16.64 0.93 -16.92
C MET A 95 17.57 1.06 -15.72
N GLU A 96 18.46 0.11 -15.54
CA GLU A 96 19.63 0.23 -14.68
C GLU A 96 20.75 0.89 -15.47
N ASP A 97 21.39 1.89 -14.87
CA ASP A 97 22.60 2.52 -15.40
C ASP A 97 23.85 1.67 -15.06
#